data_be04b10f93c43d1646140c2d26c500a5
#
_entry.id   be04b10f93c43d1646140c2d26c500a5
#
_cell.length_a   1.000
_cell.length_b   1.000
_cell.length_c   1.000
_cell.angle_alpha   90.00
_cell.angle_beta   90.00
_cell.angle_gamma   90.00
#
_symmetry.space_group_name_H-M   'P 1'
#
loop_
_entity.id
_entity.type
_entity.pdbx_description
1 polymer ?
#
loop_
_entity_poly.entity_id
_entity_poly.type
_entity_poly.pdbx_seq_one_letter_code
_entity_poly.pdbx_strand_id
1 'polypeptide(L)'
;MSPNSSTMHGFSTLSTAEMEFLVECSTRYCLGRYSYAPNWMCDILSKCLATLSDGCLSVIERDIREHLQQTEYSPGFSDIEDDWSAILTKIQTEQQHRQNIRK
;
A
#
# COMPACT_ATOMS: atom_id res chain seq x y z
N MET A 1 16.69 -28.31 6.59
CA MET A 1 16.14 -26.96 6.48
C MET A 1 15.45 -26.80 5.12
N SER A 2 14.22 -26.33 5.11
CA SER A 2 13.49 -26.17 3.86
C SER A 2 13.94 -24.91 3.13
N PRO A 3 13.87 -24.89 1.77
CA PRO A 3 14.18 -23.67 1.01
C PRO A 3 13.30 -22.49 1.43
N ASN A 4 12.05 -22.76 1.81
CA ASN A 4 11.13 -21.71 2.25
C ASN A 4 11.64 -21.00 3.51
N SER A 5 12.24 -21.74 4.44
CA SER A 5 12.81 -21.13 5.64
C SER A 5 13.92 -20.15 5.30
N SER A 6 14.81 -20.50 4.35
CA SER A 6 15.88 -19.61 3.91
C SER A 6 15.34 -18.32 3.29
N THR A 7 14.29 -18.43 2.46
CA THR A 7 13.65 -17.28 1.83
C THR A 7 13.03 -16.38 2.90
N MET A 8 12.33 -16.97 3.86
CA MET A 8 11.72 -16.20 4.95
C MET A 8 12.76 -15.48 5.79
N HIS A 9 13.92 -16.11 6.03
CA HIS A 9 15.00 -15.49 6.78
C HIS A 9 15.52 -14.21 6.11
N GLY A 10 15.57 -14.18 4.77
CA GLY A 10 15.99 -12.98 4.04
C GLY A 10 15.14 -11.78 4.37
N PHE A 11 13.82 -11.95 4.43
CA PHE A 11 12.91 -10.85 4.78
C PHE A 11 12.93 -10.54 6.27
N SER A 12 13.10 -11.55 7.14
CA SER A 12 13.07 -11.34 8.58
C SER A 12 14.30 -10.58 9.10
N THR A 13 15.35 -10.42 8.29
CA THR A 13 16.53 -9.64 8.67
C THR A 13 16.36 -8.14 8.40
N LEU A 14 15.31 -7.74 7.69
CA LEU A 14 15.05 -6.34 7.41
C LEU A 14 14.39 -5.67 8.61
N SER A 15 14.76 -4.43 8.86
CA SER A 15 14.08 -3.63 9.88
C SER A 15 12.69 -3.24 9.41
N THR A 16 11.84 -2.81 10.34
CA THR A 16 10.52 -2.29 10.01
C THR A 16 10.63 -1.12 9.03
N ALA A 17 11.57 -0.20 9.28
CA ALA A 17 11.79 0.94 8.39
C ALA A 17 12.16 0.52 6.98
N GLU A 18 13.02 -0.50 6.87
CA GLU A 18 13.42 -1.02 5.56
C GLU A 18 12.26 -1.68 4.83
N MET A 19 11.44 -2.45 5.55
CA MET A 19 10.25 -3.06 4.97
C MET A 19 9.27 -2.00 4.48
N GLU A 20 9.07 -0.95 5.27
CA GLU A 20 8.17 0.15 4.90
C GLU A 20 8.70 0.93 3.71
N PHE A 21 10.02 1.11 3.64
CA PHE A 21 10.65 1.73 2.47
C PHE A 21 10.33 0.94 1.21
N LEU A 22 10.43 -0.40 1.27
CA LEU A 22 10.10 -1.25 0.13
C LEU A 22 8.64 -1.13 -0.26
N VAL A 23 7.74 -1.09 0.72
CA VAL A 23 6.31 -0.93 0.47
C VAL A 23 6.02 0.41 -0.22
N GLU A 24 6.63 1.50 0.27
CA GLU A 24 6.44 2.83 -0.33
C GLU A 24 6.97 2.87 -1.77
N CYS A 25 8.17 2.35 -1.99
CA CYS A 25 8.77 2.34 -3.33
C CYS A 25 7.98 1.46 -4.30
N SER A 26 7.53 0.30 -3.84
CA SER A 26 6.75 -0.63 -4.68
C SER A 26 5.40 -0.04 -5.05
N THR A 27 4.74 0.63 -4.10
CA THR A 27 3.47 1.30 -4.37
C THR A 27 3.67 2.38 -5.44
N ARG A 28 4.68 3.20 -5.26
CA ARG A 28 4.99 4.29 -6.20
C ARG A 28 5.31 3.75 -7.59
N TYR A 29 6.07 2.64 -7.64
CA TYR A 29 6.38 1.98 -8.91
C TYR A 29 5.12 1.49 -9.63
N CYS A 30 4.15 0.98 -8.88
CA CYS A 30 2.95 0.39 -9.46
C CYS A 30 1.93 1.44 -9.92
N LEU A 31 1.94 2.63 -9.31
CA LEU A 31 0.99 3.68 -9.69
C LEU A 31 1.20 4.10 -11.14
N GLY A 32 0.12 4.14 -11.90
CA GLY A 32 0.17 4.49 -13.32
C GLY A 32 0.48 3.33 -14.25
N ARG A 33 0.70 2.13 -13.74
CA ARG A 33 0.95 0.95 -14.55
C ARG A 33 -0.33 0.13 -14.71
N TYR A 34 -0.43 -0.60 -15.83
CA TYR A 34 -1.63 -1.35 -16.19
C TYR A 34 -1.30 -2.82 -16.43
N SER A 35 -0.34 -3.34 -15.65
CA SER A 35 0.05 -4.74 -15.67
C SER A 35 -0.53 -5.45 -14.43
N TYR A 36 -0.15 -6.71 -14.23
CA TYR A 36 -0.57 -7.45 -13.03
C TYR A 36 0.03 -6.87 -11.73
N ALA A 37 1.13 -6.10 -11.83
CA ALA A 37 1.82 -5.60 -10.65
C ALA A 37 0.96 -4.69 -9.77
N PRO A 38 0.17 -3.75 -10.31
CA PRO A 38 -0.75 -2.96 -9.47
C PRO A 38 -1.76 -3.82 -8.71
N ASN A 39 -2.30 -4.85 -9.35
CA ASN A 39 -3.26 -5.74 -8.68
C ASN A 39 -2.62 -6.46 -7.50
N TRP A 40 -1.40 -6.96 -7.70
CA TRP A 40 -0.65 -7.62 -6.63
C TRP A 40 -0.32 -6.65 -5.51
N MET A 41 0.05 -5.40 -5.86
CA MET A 41 0.39 -4.40 -4.85
C MET A 41 -0.83 -4.01 -4.02
N CYS A 42 -1.99 -3.87 -4.64
CA CYS A 42 -3.23 -3.61 -3.92
C CYS A 42 -3.56 -4.75 -2.96
N ASP A 43 -3.36 -5.99 -3.37
CA ASP A 43 -3.56 -7.15 -2.50
C ASP A 43 -2.59 -7.14 -1.32
N ILE A 44 -1.31 -6.85 -1.57
CA ILE A 44 -0.30 -6.77 -0.52
C ILE A 44 -0.66 -5.68 0.48
N LEU A 45 -0.99 -4.49 0.01
CA LEU A 45 -1.37 -3.37 0.88
C LEU A 45 -2.58 -3.73 1.72
N SER A 46 -3.57 -4.37 1.12
CA SER A 46 -4.78 -4.79 1.85
C SER A 46 -4.43 -5.72 3.02
N LYS A 47 -3.41 -6.55 2.86
CA LYS A 47 -3.00 -7.52 3.88
C LYS A 47 -2.14 -6.91 4.99
N CYS A 48 -1.30 -5.92 4.68
CA CYS A 48 -0.31 -5.41 5.64
C CYS A 48 -0.66 -4.02 6.20
N LEU A 49 -1.72 -3.42 5.75
CA LEU A 49 -2.06 -2.03 6.02
C LEU A 49 -2.09 -1.72 7.52
N ALA A 50 -2.68 -2.61 8.31
CA ALA A 50 -2.82 -2.40 9.75
C ALA A 50 -1.47 -2.44 10.50
N THR A 51 -0.42 -2.96 9.88
CA THR A 51 0.90 -3.08 10.49
C THR A 51 1.84 -1.93 10.12
N LEU A 52 1.45 -1.08 9.17
CA LEU A 52 2.31 0.02 8.71
C LEU A 52 2.25 1.18 9.69
N SER A 53 3.37 1.91 9.80
CA SER A 53 3.43 3.10 10.66
C SER A 53 2.56 4.22 10.10
N ASP A 54 2.24 5.18 10.96
CA ASP A 54 1.48 6.37 10.55
C ASP A 54 2.17 7.12 9.42
N GLY A 55 3.50 7.24 9.50
CA GLY A 55 4.28 7.92 8.47
C GLY A 55 4.20 7.21 7.13
N CYS A 56 4.33 5.89 7.15
CA CYS A 56 4.23 5.08 5.94
C CYS A 56 2.84 5.19 5.31
N LEU A 57 1.79 5.08 6.14
CA LEU A 57 0.42 5.24 5.66
C LEU A 57 0.19 6.61 5.03
N SER A 58 0.74 7.67 5.63
CA SER A 58 0.60 9.03 5.11
C SER A 58 1.26 9.18 3.74
N VAL A 59 2.44 8.57 3.54
CA VAL A 59 3.14 8.62 2.26
C VAL A 59 2.34 7.89 1.18
N ILE A 60 1.89 6.68 1.49
CA ILE A 60 1.12 5.88 0.54
C ILE A 60 -0.21 6.56 0.20
N GLU A 61 -0.90 7.07 1.22
CA GLU A 61 -2.17 7.79 1.04
C GLU A 61 -1.99 8.97 0.09
N ARG A 62 -0.95 9.78 0.32
CA ARG A 62 -0.67 10.93 -0.52
C ARG A 62 -0.38 10.50 -1.96
N ASP A 63 0.47 9.49 -2.15
CA ASP A 63 0.86 9.06 -3.49
C ASP A 63 -0.33 8.53 -4.29
N ILE A 64 -1.20 7.73 -3.65
CA ILE A 64 -2.39 7.20 -4.31
C ILE A 64 -3.37 8.34 -4.62
N ARG A 65 -3.62 9.22 -3.66
CA ARG A 65 -4.52 10.34 -3.82
C ARG A 65 -4.08 11.24 -4.98
N GLU A 66 -2.79 11.58 -5.02
CA GLU A 66 -2.25 12.43 -6.10
C GLU A 66 -2.39 11.73 -7.46
N HIS A 67 -2.13 10.43 -7.52
CA HIS A 67 -2.32 9.68 -8.77
C HIS A 67 -3.76 9.75 -9.26
N LEU A 68 -4.73 9.52 -8.36
CA LEU A 68 -6.15 9.55 -8.73
C LEU A 68 -6.57 10.96 -9.16
N GLN A 69 -6.02 12.00 -8.53
CA GLN A 69 -6.29 13.38 -8.92
C GLN A 69 -5.71 13.68 -10.30
N GLN A 70 -4.49 13.25 -10.57
CA GLN A 70 -3.83 13.49 -11.86
C GLN A 70 -4.53 12.78 -13.00
N THR A 71 -5.12 11.62 -12.75
CA THR A 71 -5.85 10.87 -13.77
C THR A 71 -7.30 11.32 -13.90
N GLU A 72 -7.74 12.29 -13.09
CA GLU A 72 -9.13 12.74 -13.04
C GLU A 72 -10.08 11.58 -12.81
N TYR A 73 -9.71 10.73 -11.84
CA TYR A 73 -10.43 9.51 -11.57
C TYR A 73 -11.89 9.77 -11.18
N SER A 74 -12.77 8.92 -11.71
CA SER A 74 -14.14 8.77 -11.23
C SER A 74 -14.47 7.27 -11.20
N PRO A 75 -15.41 6.84 -10.33
CA PRO A 75 -15.77 5.42 -10.25
C PRO A 75 -16.11 4.84 -11.61
N GLY A 76 -15.53 3.67 -11.91
CA GLY A 76 -15.71 3.02 -13.20
C GLY A 76 -14.75 3.47 -14.29
N PHE A 77 -13.79 4.36 -13.97
CA PHE A 77 -12.79 4.83 -14.92
C PHE A 77 -11.94 3.67 -15.45
N SER A 78 -11.42 2.83 -14.56
CA SER A 78 -10.73 1.59 -14.91
C SER A 78 -10.70 0.70 -13.66
N ASP A 79 -10.57 -0.61 -13.88
CA ASP A 79 -10.52 -1.57 -12.78
C ASP A 79 -9.33 -1.29 -11.85
N ILE A 80 -8.18 -0.91 -12.41
CA ILE A 80 -6.97 -0.65 -11.63
C ILE A 80 -7.15 0.59 -10.75
N GLU A 81 -7.69 1.69 -11.30
CA GLU A 81 -7.92 2.90 -10.53
C GLU A 81 -9.03 2.71 -9.49
N ASP A 82 -10.03 1.88 -9.80
CA ASP A 82 -11.05 1.51 -8.81
C ASP A 82 -10.41 0.76 -7.64
N ASP A 83 -9.46 -0.14 -7.91
CA ASP A 83 -8.72 -0.85 -6.86
C ASP A 83 -7.90 0.11 -6.01
N TRP A 84 -7.19 1.06 -6.64
CA TRP A 84 -6.43 2.08 -5.89
C TRP A 84 -7.34 2.94 -5.04
N SER A 85 -8.52 3.30 -5.56
CA SER A 85 -9.51 4.07 -4.79
C SER A 85 -9.99 3.28 -3.57
N ALA A 86 -10.21 1.98 -3.72
CA ALA A 86 -10.61 1.12 -2.61
C ALA A 86 -9.51 1.05 -1.55
N ILE A 87 -8.26 0.93 -1.97
CA ILE A 87 -7.11 0.92 -1.05
C ILE A 87 -7.00 2.27 -0.33
N LEU A 88 -7.17 3.37 -1.04
CA LEU A 88 -7.14 4.71 -0.44
C LEU A 88 -8.18 4.82 0.68
N THR A 89 -9.40 4.35 0.43
CA THR A 89 -10.45 4.35 1.44
C THR A 89 -10.05 3.53 2.67
N LYS A 90 -9.45 2.36 2.46
CA LYS A 90 -8.99 1.51 3.57
C LYS A 90 -7.90 2.20 4.38
N ILE A 91 -6.95 2.88 3.72
CA ILE A 91 -5.90 3.62 4.41
C ILE A 91 -6.50 4.73 5.27
N GLN A 92 -7.40 5.51 4.70
CA GLN A 92 -8.05 6.62 5.41
C GLN A 92 -8.87 6.12 6.59
N THR A 93 -9.53 4.97 6.44
CA THR A 93 -10.29 4.33 7.52
C THR A 93 -9.35 3.92 8.66
N GLU A 94 -8.20 3.33 8.32
CA GLU A 94 -7.22 2.92 9.33
C GLU A 94 -6.65 4.15 10.05
N GLN A 95 -6.34 5.21 9.32
CA GLN A 95 -5.85 6.46 9.91
C GLN A 95 -6.86 7.05 10.88
N GLN A 96 -8.13 7.06 10.49
CA GLN A 96 -9.19 7.57 11.35
C GLN A 96 -9.36 6.71 12.59
N HIS A 97 -9.29 5.39 12.43
CA HIS A 97 -9.37 4.45 13.55
C HIS A 97 -8.26 4.71 14.58
N ARG A 98 -7.04 4.93 14.12
CA ARG A 98 -5.90 5.22 14.99
C ARG A 98 -6.08 6.54 15.74
N GLN A 99 -6.61 7.55 15.08
CA GLN A 99 -6.88 8.84 15.73
C GLN A 99 -7.94 8.70 16.82
N ASN A 100 -8.98 7.91 16.57
CA ASN A 100 -10.05 7.67 17.54
C ASN A 100 -9.53 6.94 18.78
N ILE A 101 -8.63 5.99 18.60
CA ILE A 101 -8.04 5.24 19.73
C ILE A 101 -7.20 6.17 20.61
N ARG A 102 -6.51 7.14 19.99
CA ARG A 102 -5.63 8.07 20.72
C ARG A 102 -6.39 9.10 21.57
N LYS A 103 -7.66 9.27 21.29
CA LYS A 103 -8.50 10.15 22.09
C LYS A 103 -9.01 9.41 23.31
#